data_33c1d73391346361b62d101182495203
#
_entry.id   33c1d73391346361b62d101182495203
#
_cell.length_a   1.000
_cell.length_b   1.000
_cell.length_c   1.000
_cell.angle_alpha   90.00
_cell.angle_beta   90.00
_cell.angle_gamma   90.00
#
_symmetry.space_group_name_H-M   'P 1'
#
loop_
_entity.id
_entity.type
_entity.pdbx_description
1 polymer ?
#
loop_
_entity_poly.entity_id
_entity_poly.type
_entity_poly.pdbx_seq_one_letter_code
_entity_poly.pdbx_strand_id
1 'polypeptide(L)'
;RPSVSETTPALPELTVPAMVRTIVLDPGHGGDDHGVVGPNGVLEKHVTLQVAERLQRAIESRLGLRVVMTRNDDRMVRLDERAAIANNNKADLFISLHANAALSPVPVGASVSYLSLDDAGGTSREGSGNRSVSVLGGGLRNIEAVSWEMAQISHIDQSAMFAAIVDAQLRTRVDVRPSESQGAPFRVLVGANMPAVLVELGFLSNPNEEQKLASASFQETLVQALFQSIVGFRVRVEQPIRPEADNAFWEEP
;
A
#
# COMPACT_ATOMS: atom_id res chain seq x y z
N ARG A 1 46.74 0.10 -38.82
CA ARG A 1 46.75 0.20 -37.34
C ARG A 1 45.41 -0.32 -36.86
N PRO A 2 45.34 -1.33 -35.97
CA PRO A 2 44.08 -1.78 -35.40
C PRO A 2 43.63 -0.77 -34.33
N SER A 3 42.37 -0.34 -34.40
CA SER A 3 41.70 0.46 -33.37
C SER A 3 41.38 -0.45 -32.20
N VAL A 4 41.97 -0.17 -31.06
CA VAL A 4 41.63 -0.82 -29.80
C VAL A 4 40.33 -0.15 -29.29
N SER A 5 39.23 -0.90 -29.28
CA SER A 5 37.99 -0.51 -28.64
C SER A 5 38.19 -0.68 -27.13
N GLU A 6 38.41 0.40 -26.41
CA GLU A 6 38.37 0.40 -24.94
C GLU A 6 36.92 0.23 -24.48
N THR A 7 36.57 -0.99 -24.11
CA THR A 7 35.35 -1.27 -23.36
C THR A 7 35.59 -0.84 -21.92
N THR A 8 35.12 0.34 -21.56
CA THR A 8 35.06 0.77 -20.15
C THR A 8 34.19 -0.21 -19.40
N PRO A 9 34.66 -0.88 -18.33
CA PRO A 9 33.83 -1.76 -17.53
C PRO A 9 32.75 -0.92 -16.86
N ALA A 10 31.49 -1.30 -17.07
CA ALA A 10 30.37 -0.68 -16.36
C ALA A 10 30.58 -0.87 -14.85
N LEU A 11 30.58 0.22 -14.11
CA LEU A 11 30.60 0.15 -12.65
C LEU A 11 29.37 -0.63 -12.18
N PRO A 12 29.53 -1.56 -11.23
CA PRO A 12 28.38 -2.29 -10.66
C PRO A 12 27.39 -1.26 -10.08
N GLU A 13 26.15 -1.36 -10.51
CA GLU A 13 25.07 -0.56 -9.98
C GLU A 13 24.93 -0.92 -8.48
N LEU A 14 25.32 -0.01 -7.62
CA LEU A 14 25.13 -0.12 -6.17
C LEU A 14 23.64 0.02 -5.90
N THR A 15 22.91 -1.08 -5.93
CA THR A 15 21.53 -1.12 -5.47
C THR A 15 21.52 -0.91 -3.95
N VAL A 16 21.24 0.31 -3.53
CA VAL A 16 21.00 0.61 -2.11
C VAL A 16 19.71 -0.12 -1.71
N PRO A 17 19.74 -0.99 -0.69
CA PRO A 17 18.53 -1.67 -0.24
C PRO A 17 17.42 -0.66 0.05
N ALA A 18 16.21 -0.92 -0.42
CA ALA A 18 15.06 -0.10 -0.10
C ALA A 18 14.83 -0.17 1.42
N MET A 19 14.92 0.96 2.10
CA MET A 19 14.67 1.04 3.54
C MET A 19 13.31 1.66 3.79
N VAL A 20 12.45 0.98 4.54
CA VAL A 20 11.18 1.54 5.00
C VAL A 20 11.43 2.46 6.19
N ARG A 21 11.23 3.76 6.01
CA ARG A 21 11.43 4.82 7.02
C ARG A 21 10.16 5.59 7.33
N THR A 22 9.32 5.80 6.32
CA THR A 22 8.07 6.56 6.42
C THR A 22 6.89 5.72 5.96
N ILE A 23 5.91 5.58 6.83
CA ILE A 23 4.66 4.86 6.54
C ILE A 23 3.53 5.87 6.55
N VAL A 24 2.63 5.81 5.56
CA VAL A 24 1.38 6.55 5.60
C VAL A 24 0.26 5.59 5.98
N LEU A 25 -0.50 5.97 7.00
CA LEU A 25 -1.76 5.34 7.37
C LEU A 25 -2.91 6.23 6.91
N ASP A 26 -3.84 5.63 6.19
CA ASP A 26 -4.98 6.31 5.63
C ASP A 26 -6.28 5.76 6.23
N PRO A 27 -6.78 6.33 7.35
CA PRO A 27 -8.10 5.96 7.86
C PRO A 27 -9.17 6.43 6.88
N GLY A 28 -9.92 5.49 6.29
CA GLY A 28 -10.98 5.79 5.34
C GLY A 28 -12.04 6.74 5.92
N HIS A 29 -12.75 7.45 5.01
CA HIS A 29 -13.85 8.37 5.35
C HIS A 29 -13.44 9.53 6.26
N GLY A 30 -14.39 10.16 6.96
CA GLY A 30 -14.17 11.28 7.89
C GLY A 30 -15.09 12.48 7.60
N GLY A 31 -15.36 13.30 8.62
CA GLY A 31 -16.30 14.42 8.53
C GLY A 31 -17.73 13.97 8.19
N ASP A 32 -18.30 14.54 7.15
CA ASP A 32 -19.65 14.20 6.67
C ASP A 32 -19.71 12.84 5.95
N ASP A 33 -18.57 12.31 5.51
CA ASP A 33 -18.46 10.95 4.97
C ASP A 33 -18.32 9.95 6.14
N HIS A 34 -19.42 9.32 6.51
CA HIS A 34 -19.45 8.35 7.61
C HIS A 34 -18.91 6.99 7.22
N GLY A 35 -18.81 6.69 5.90
CA GLY A 35 -18.58 5.34 5.40
C GLY A 35 -19.77 4.44 5.71
N VAL A 36 -19.50 3.17 5.94
CA VAL A 36 -20.51 2.19 6.36
C VAL A 36 -21.01 2.52 7.77
N VAL A 37 -22.33 2.45 7.93
CA VAL A 37 -23.00 2.52 9.23
C VAL A 37 -23.48 1.12 9.60
N GLY A 38 -22.95 0.59 10.68
CA GLY A 38 -23.35 -0.72 11.19
C GLY A 38 -24.76 -0.73 11.76
N PRO A 39 -25.38 -1.89 11.92
CA PRO A 39 -26.75 -2.01 12.39
C PRO A 39 -26.98 -1.48 13.81
N ASN A 40 -25.94 -1.39 14.64
CA ASN A 40 -26.00 -0.81 15.98
C ASN A 40 -25.46 0.64 16.03
N GLY A 41 -25.20 1.24 14.86
CA GLY A 41 -24.81 2.65 14.74
C GLY A 41 -23.31 2.91 14.80
N VAL A 42 -22.47 1.89 14.75
CA VAL A 42 -21.02 2.07 14.67
C VAL A 42 -20.66 2.62 13.29
N LEU A 43 -19.88 3.69 13.25
CA LEU A 43 -19.46 4.35 12.02
C LEU A 43 -18.08 3.88 11.59
N GLU A 44 -17.93 3.55 10.31
CA GLU A 44 -16.64 3.12 9.72
C GLU A 44 -15.53 4.13 9.99
N LYS A 45 -15.81 5.42 9.78
CA LYS A 45 -14.82 6.49 10.00
C LYS A 45 -14.21 6.51 11.40
N HIS A 46 -14.97 6.08 12.42
CA HIS A 46 -14.47 6.01 13.80
C HIS A 46 -13.60 4.77 14.01
N VAL A 47 -14.03 3.61 13.48
CA VAL A 47 -13.27 2.35 13.59
C VAL A 47 -11.91 2.48 12.89
N THR A 48 -11.90 2.99 11.67
CA THR A 48 -10.66 3.16 10.88
C THR A 48 -9.69 4.12 11.55
N LEU A 49 -10.17 5.23 12.10
CA LEU A 49 -9.33 6.19 12.83
C LEU A 49 -8.75 5.58 14.11
N GLN A 50 -9.57 4.89 14.91
CA GLN A 50 -9.11 4.25 16.15
C GLN A 50 -8.03 3.19 15.89
N VAL A 51 -8.20 2.35 14.86
CA VAL A 51 -7.21 1.34 14.48
C VAL A 51 -5.93 2.01 13.99
N ALA A 52 -6.04 3.04 13.13
CA ALA A 52 -4.89 3.76 12.61
C ALA A 52 -4.07 4.43 13.73
N GLU A 53 -4.72 5.08 14.68
CA GLU A 53 -4.04 5.71 15.83
C GLU A 53 -3.31 4.71 16.72
N ARG A 54 -3.91 3.54 16.95
CA ARG A 54 -3.26 2.45 17.70
C ARG A 54 -2.05 1.92 16.95
N LEU A 55 -2.21 1.70 15.63
CA LEU A 55 -1.13 1.23 14.77
C LEU A 55 0.00 2.25 14.69
N GLN A 56 -0.31 3.54 14.54
CA GLN A 56 0.68 4.62 14.57
C GLN A 56 1.53 4.54 15.84
N ARG A 57 0.88 4.53 17.00
CA ARG A 57 1.59 4.45 18.29
C ARG A 57 2.48 3.22 18.39
N ALA A 58 2.03 2.07 17.91
CA ALA A 58 2.81 0.84 17.92
C ALA A 58 4.05 0.94 17.01
N ILE A 59 3.90 1.49 15.81
CA ILE A 59 5.00 1.66 14.84
C ILE A 59 6.04 2.65 15.40
N GLU A 60 5.60 3.82 15.83
CA GLU A 60 6.50 4.88 16.30
C GLU A 60 7.26 4.45 17.56
N SER A 61 6.57 3.84 18.54
CA SER A 61 7.18 3.43 19.81
C SER A 61 8.10 2.21 19.70
N ARG A 62 7.79 1.25 18.83
CA ARG A 62 8.49 -0.04 18.77
C ARG A 62 9.47 -0.16 17.63
N LEU A 63 9.26 0.57 16.52
CA LEU A 63 10.13 0.52 15.35
C LEU A 63 10.90 1.82 15.13
N GLY A 64 10.50 2.91 15.78
CA GLY A 64 11.11 4.24 15.58
C GLY A 64 10.90 4.79 14.18
N LEU A 65 9.88 4.32 13.45
CA LEU A 65 9.57 4.77 12.10
C LEU A 65 8.69 6.02 12.14
N ARG A 66 8.83 6.87 11.13
CA ARG A 66 7.94 8.00 10.94
C ARG A 66 6.60 7.52 10.41
N VAL A 67 5.52 7.91 11.07
CA VAL A 67 4.16 7.66 10.59
C VAL A 67 3.48 8.97 10.26
N VAL A 68 2.85 9.04 9.08
CA VAL A 68 2.01 10.15 8.65
C VAL A 68 0.59 9.63 8.51
N MET A 69 -0.34 10.31 9.13
CA MET A 69 -1.77 10.03 9.00
C MET A 69 -2.37 10.94 7.94
N THR A 70 -3.22 10.42 7.05
CA THR A 70 -3.96 11.29 6.10
C THR A 70 -4.97 12.17 6.83
N ARG A 71 -5.52 11.68 7.94
CA ARG A 71 -6.27 12.43 8.95
C ARG A 71 -6.01 11.87 10.34
N ASN A 72 -5.96 12.73 11.32
CA ASN A 72 -5.81 12.40 12.75
C ASN A 72 -6.98 12.89 13.59
N ASP A 73 -8.06 13.30 12.94
CA ASP A 73 -9.31 13.77 13.51
C ASP A 73 -10.49 13.36 12.62
N ASP A 74 -11.71 13.76 12.98
CA ASP A 74 -12.92 13.50 12.20
C ASP A 74 -13.12 14.55 11.10
N ARG A 75 -12.15 14.70 10.20
CA ARG A 75 -12.24 15.56 9.02
C ARG A 75 -12.36 14.75 7.75
N MET A 76 -13.04 15.29 6.76
CA MET A 76 -13.07 14.74 5.40
C MET A 76 -11.73 15.00 4.69
N VAL A 77 -11.18 13.96 4.07
CA VAL A 77 -10.03 14.05 3.17
C VAL A 77 -10.44 13.42 1.84
N ARG A 78 -10.27 14.16 0.75
CA ARG A 78 -10.64 13.68 -0.59
C ARG A 78 -9.73 12.53 -1.03
N LEU A 79 -10.22 11.66 -1.91
CA LEU A 79 -9.46 10.48 -2.37
C LEU A 79 -8.13 10.84 -3.03
N ASP A 80 -8.13 11.90 -3.85
CA ASP A 80 -6.94 12.41 -4.52
C ASP A 80 -5.91 13.01 -3.54
N GLU A 81 -6.37 13.63 -2.47
CA GLU A 81 -5.52 14.21 -1.43
C GLU A 81 -4.81 13.12 -0.59
N ARG A 82 -5.42 11.95 -0.40
CA ARG A 82 -4.84 10.85 0.40
C ARG A 82 -3.54 10.34 -0.21
N ALA A 83 -3.56 10.02 -1.50
CA ALA A 83 -2.35 9.61 -2.23
C ALA A 83 -1.34 10.78 -2.33
N ALA A 84 -1.80 12.02 -2.53
CA ALA A 84 -0.94 13.19 -2.57
C ALA A 84 -0.21 13.42 -1.24
N ILE A 85 -0.87 13.21 -0.10
CA ILE A 85 -0.23 13.27 1.22
C ILE A 85 0.91 12.24 1.31
N ALA A 86 0.68 11.01 0.86
CA ALA A 86 1.69 9.97 0.87
C ALA A 86 2.89 10.33 -0.03
N ASN A 87 2.63 10.76 -1.25
CA ASN A 87 3.65 11.16 -2.22
C ASN A 87 4.49 12.36 -1.74
N ASN A 88 3.83 13.39 -1.20
CA ASN A 88 4.49 14.59 -0.70
C ASN A 88 5.37 14.31 0.53
N ASN A 89 5.03 13.30 1.32
CA ASN A 89 5.82 12.86 2.46
C ASN A 89 6.89 11.83 2.09
N LYS A 90 7.02 11.46 0.80
CA LYS A 90 7.96 10.43 0.31
C LYS A 90 7.81 9.14 1.12
N ALA A 91 6.57 8.68 1.24
CA ALA A 91 6.28 7.46 1.98
C ALA A 91 6.89 6.25 1.27
N ASP A 92 7.36 5.30 2.06
CA ASP A 92 7.88 4.02 1.59
C ASP A 92 6.80 2.94 1.58
N LEU A 93 5.68 3.19 2.26
CA LEU A 93 4.54 2.29 2.35
C LEU A 93 3.26 3.07 2.62
N PHE A 94 2.17 2.71 1.92
CA PHE A 94 0.84 3.28 2.10
C PHE A 94 -0.16 2.18 2.51
N ILE A 95 -0.88 2.39 3.60
CA ILE A 95 -1.88 1.46 4.13
C ILE A 95 -3.19 2.19 4.33
N SER A 96 -4.18 1.93 3.46
CA SER A 96 -5.54 2.43 3.62
C SER A 96 -6.36 1.44 4.44
N LEU A 97 -7.13 1.94 5.41
CA LEU A 97 -7.93 1.15 6.34
C LEU A 97 -9.41 1.44 6.13
N HIS A 98 -10.18 0.39 5.90
CA HIS A 98 -11.62 0.44 5.66
C HIS A 98 -12.35 -0.65 6.45
N ALA A 99 -13.68 -0.61 6.45
CA ALA A 99 -14.52 -1.69 6.93
C ALA A 99 -15.62 -1.95 5.90
N ASN A 100 -15.70 -3.18 5.46
CA ASN A 100 -16.55 -3.61 4.35
C ASN A 100 -18.04 -3.60 4.69
N ALA A 101 -18.87 -3.57 3.65
CA ALA A 101 -20.30 -3.77 3.74
C ALA A 101 -20.77 -4.80 2.70
N ALA A 102 -21.78 -5.57 3.06
CA ALA A 102 -22.50 -6.44 2.13
C ALA A 102 -23.99 -6.23 2.27
N LEU A 103 -24.72 -6.51 1.17
CA LEU A 103 -26.20 -6.48 1.17
C LEU A 103 -26.80 -7.57 2.06
N SER A 104 -26.04 -8.63 2.33
CA SER A 104 -26.41 -9.71 3.24
C SER A 104 -25.56 -9.62 4.52
N PRO A 105 -26.12 -9.87 5.73
CA PRO A 105 -25.35 -9.87 6.97
C PRO A 105 -24.44 -11.11 7.14
N VAL A 106 -24.39 -11.99 6.16
CA VAL A 106 -23.64 -13.27 6.22
C VAL A 106 -22.13 -13.09 6.08
N PRO A 107 -21.59 -12.20 5.22
CA PRO A 107 -20.14 -12.09 5.08
C PRO A 107 -19.45 -11.63 6.35
N VAL A 108 -18.32 -12.27 6.64
CA VAL A 108 -17.45 -12.00 7.79
C VAL A 108 -15.99 -12.04 7.36
N GLY A 109 -15.13 -11.41 8.15
CA GLY A 109 -13.69 -11.50 8.04
C GLY A 109 -13.04 -10.32 7.33
N ALA A 110 -11.77 -10.13 7.67
CA ALA A 110 -10.91 -9.12 7.07
C ALA A 110 -10.47 -9.53 5.66
N SER A 111 -10.01 -8.57 4.88
CA SER A 111 -9.34 -8.82 3.59
C SER A 111 -8.33 -7.74 3.30
N VAL A 112 -7.40 -8.02 2.39
CA VAL A 112 -6.42 -7.06 1.90
C VAL A 112 -6.42 -7.07 0.38
N SER A 113 -6.31 -5.91 -0.21
CA SER A 113 -6.29 -5.74 -1.66
C SER A 113 -5.17 -4.78 -2.07
N TYR A 114 -4.70 -4.94 -3.28
CA TYR A 114 -3.73 -4.06 -3.94
C TYR A 114 -4.15 -3.84 -5.39
N LEU A 115 -3.63 -2.82 -6.04
CA LEU A 115 -3.91 -2.57 -7.46
C LEU A 115 -3.15 -3.58 -8.32
N SER A 116 -3.88 -4.38 -9.13
CA SER A 116 -3.30 -5.32 -10.09
C SER A 116 -3.11 -4.70 -11.47
N LEU A 117 -2.33 -5.35 -12.34
CA LEU A 117 -2.16 -4.91 -13.75
C LEU A 117 -3.45 -4.97 -14.54
N ASP A 118 -4.32 -5.95 -14.25
CA ASP A 118 -5.61 -6.09 -14.92
C ASP A 118 -6.55 -4.94 -14.57
N ASP A 119 -6.49 -4.47 -13.34
CA ASP A 119 -7.25 -3.30 -12.85
C ASP A 119 -6.71 -1.99 -13.44
N ALA A 120 -5.38 -1.88 -13.61
CA ALA A 120 -4.73 -0.70 -14.20
C ALA A 120 -5.01 -0.56 -15.71
N GLY A 121 -5.30 -1.68 -16.41
CA GLY A 121 -5.60 -1.69 -17.84
C GLY A 121 -7.00 -1.17 -18.19
N GLY A 122 -7.91 -1.08 -17.22
CA GLY A 122 -9.27 -0.55 -17.39
C GLY A 122 -9.37 0.98 -17.31
N THR A 123 -8.38 1.65 -16.77
CA THR A 123 -8.27 3.12 -16.80
C THR A 123 -7.61 3.53 -18.11
N SER A 124 -8.39 4.11 -18.99
CA SER A 124 -8.07 4.52 -20.37
C SER A 124 -6.63 5.00 -20.54
N ARG A 125 -5.95 4.46 -21.56
CA ARG A 125 -4.66 4.94 -22.10
C ARG A 125 -4.68 6.39 -22.62
N GLU A 126 -5.63 7.20 -22.23
CA GLU A 126 -5.82 8.58 -22.73
C GLU A 126 -4.89 9.64 -22.10
N GLY A 127 -3.93 9.27 -21.27
CA GLY A 127 -3.04 10.22 -20.59
C GLY A 127 -1.55 10.15 -20.95
N SER A 128 -1.09 9.14 -21.69
CA SER A 128 0.31 9.02 -22.11
C SER A 128 0.56 9.84 -23.37
N GLY A 129 0.88 11.11 -23.20
CA GLY A 129 1.23 12.01 -24.29
C GLY A 129 2.64 12.57 -24.12
N ASN A 130 3.45 12.46 -25.17
CA ASN A 130 4.75 13.15 -25.26
C ASN A 130 4.50 14.65 -25.15
N ARG A 131 4.78 15.25 -23.99
CA ARG A 131 4.69 16.71 -23.76
C ARG A 131 6.05 17.34 -23.96
N SER A 132 6.14 18.24 -24.94
CA SER A 132 7.31 19.10 -25.09
C SER A 132 7.26 20.25 -24.10
N VAL A 133 8.26 20.33 -23.22
CA VAL A 133 8.40 21.41 -22.23
C VAL A 133 9.60 22.27 -22.61
N SER A 134 9.39 23.60 -22.62
CA SER A 134 10.47 24.56 -22.83
C SER A 134 11.43 24.55 -21.64
N VAL A 135 12.72 24.38 -21.91
CA VAL A 135 13.77 24.41 -20.86
C VAL A 135 14.40 25.81 -20.81
N LEU A 136 14.73 26.25 -19.60
CA LEU A 136 15.47 27.51 -19.40
C LEU A 136 16.84 27.38 -20.09
N GLY A 137 17.07 28.22 -21.10
CA GLY A 137 18.28 28.16 -21.94
C GLY A 137 18.01 27.87 -23.42
N GLY A 138 16.74 27.70 -23.82
CA GLY A 138 16.29 27.57 -25.22
C GLY A 138 16.42 26.13 -25.72
N GLY A 139 15.30 25.46 -25.83
CA GLY A 139 15.13 24.13 -26.40
C GLY A 139 13.83 23.50 -25.92
N LEU A 140 13.34 22.51 -26.68
CA LEU A 140 12.20 21.70 -26.32
C LEU A 140 12.72 20.35 -25.85
N ARG A 141 12.34 19.93 -24.64
CA ARG A 141 12.61 18.59 -24.14
C ARG A 141 11.32 17.79 -24.14
N ASN A 142 11.34 16.66 -24.81
CA ASN A 142 10.22 15.73 -24.75
C ASN A 142 10.25 15.04 -23.38
N ILE A 143 9.24 15.28 -22.58
CA ILE A 143 9.01 14.58 -21.30
C ILE A 143 7.87 13.61 -21.55
N GLU A 144 8.12 12.34 -21.33
CA GLU A 144 7.07 11.35 -21.24
C GLU A 144 6.31 11.61 -19.93
N ALA A 145 5.16 12.25 -20.03
CA ALA A 145 4.31 12.48 -18.88
C ALA A 145 3.60 11.15 -18.55
N VAL A 146 4.13 10.43 -17.61
CA VAL A 146 3.41 9.33 -16.97
C VAL A 146 2.31 9.96 -16.13
N SER A 147 1.05 9.61 -16.41
CA SER A 147 -0.06 10.09 -15.58
C SER A 147 0.11 9.56 -14.15
N TRP A 148 -0.28 10.36 -13.16
CA TRP A 148 -0.27 9.91 -11.75
C TRP A 148 -1.10 8.64 -11.52
N GLU A 149 -2.08 8.37 -12.38
CA GLU A 149 -2.89 7.15 -12.42
C GLU A 149 -2.05 5.89 -12.70
N MET A 150 -0.84 6.04 -13.24
CA MET A 150 0.09 4.94 -13.51
C MET A 150 1.20 4.81 -12.45
N ALA A 151 1.18 5.62 -11.40
CA ALA A 151 2.25 5.62 -10.38
C ALA A 151 2.41 4.26 -9.69
N GLN A 152 1.31 3.53 -9.48
CA GLN A 152 1.33 2.21 -8.85
C GLN A 152 1.96 1.10 -9.71
N ILE A 153 2.03 1.27 -11.03
CA ILE A 153 2.53 0.19 -11.93
C ILE A 153 3.94 -0.26 -11.53
N SER A 154 4.81 0.68 -11.16
CA SER A 154 6.17 0.39 -10.71
C SER A 154 6.26 -0.27 -9.32
N HIS A 155 5.14 -0.32 -8.58
CA HIS A 155 5.10 -0.82 -7.21
C HIS A 155 4.20 -2.05 -7.02
N ILE A 156 3.61 -2.58 -8.11
CA ILE A 156 2.65 -3.70 -8.06
C ILE A 156 3.24 -4.92 -7.37
N ASP A 157 4.47 -5.32 -7.73
CA ASP A 157 5.11 -6.50 -7.14
C ASP A 157 5.34 -6.35 -5.63
N GLN A 158 5.77 -5.17 -5.20
CA GLN A 158 5.96 -4.89 -3.78
C GLN A 158 4.63 -4.77 -3.03
N SER A 159 3.60 -4.20 -3.68
CA SER A 159 2.24 -4.13 -3.14
C SER A 159 1.65 -5.53 -2.97
N ALA A 160 1.79 -6.40 -3.98
CA ALA A 160 1.36 -7.80 -3.92
C ALA A 160 2.09 -8.57 -2.82
N MET A 161 3.42 -8.39 -2.71
CA MET A 161 4.21 -9.00 -1.64
C MET A 161 3.73 -8.55 -0.27
N PHE A 162 3.50 -7.25 -0.07
CA PHE A 162 3.03 -6.73 1.20
C PHE A 162 1.61 -7.23 1.50
N ALA A 163 0.70 -7.25 0.52
CA ALA A 163 -0.64 -7.81 0.67
C ALA A 163 -0.63 -9.27 1.10
N ALA A 164 0.25 -10.09 0.51
CA ALA A 164 0.41 -11.50 0.91
C ALA A 164 0.89 -11.64 2.36
N ILE A 165 1.80 -10.78 2.82
CA ILE A 165 2.25 -10.76 4.21
C ILE A 165 1.11 -10.34 5.16
N VAL A 166 0.32 -9.32 4.78
CA VAL A 166 -0.85 -8.87 5.56
C VAL A 166 -1.88 -9.98 5.66
N ASP A 167 -2.23 -10.62 4.55
CA ASP A 167 -3.18 -11.75 4.53
C ASP A 167 -2.73 -12.87 5.46
N ALA A 168 -1.46 -13.28 5.36
CA ALA A 168 -0.89 -14.32 6.21
C ALA A 168 -0.95 -13.95 7.72
N GLN A 169 -0.64 -12.70 8.09
CA GLN A 169 -0.68 -12.25 9.47
C GLN A 169 -2.11 -12.11 10.01
N LEU A 170 -3.05 -11.67 9.18
CA LEU A 170 -4.47 -11.61 9.54
C LEU A 170 -5.02 -13.02 9.80
N ARG A 171 -4.77 -13.99 8.91
CA ARG A 171 -5.23 -15.39 9.04
C ARG A 171 -4.80 -16.07 10.33
N THR A 172 -3.71 -15.65 10.93
CA THR A 172 -3.27 -16.23 12.22
C THR A 172 -4.04 -15.69 13.41
N ARG A 173 -4.90 -14.67 13.24
CA ARG A 173 -5.50 -13.91 14.36
C ARG A 173 -6.99 -13.67 14.22
N VAL A 174 -7.48 -13.53 13.00
CA VAL A 174 -8.87 -13.20 12.70
C VAL A 174 -9.37 -14.01 11.51
N ASP A 175 -10.69 -14.06 11.33
CA ASP A 175 -11.29 -14.61 10.14
C ASP A 175 -10.89 -13.75 8.92
N VAL A 176 -10.45 -14.38 7.84
CA VAL A 176 -10.02 -13.70 6.62
C VAL A 176 -10.76 -14.29 5.43
N ARG A 177 -11.33 -13.44 4.61
CA ARG A 177 -11.87 -13.84 3.31
C ARG A 177 -10.76 -13.95 2.28
N PRO A 178 -10.90 -14.84 1.28
CA PRO A 178 -10.05 -14.76 0.11
C PRO A 178 -10.08 -13.33 -0.44
N SER A 179 -8.91 -12.77 -0.71
CA SER A 179 -8.80 -11.50 -1.42
C SER A 179 -9.45 -11.71 -2.79
N GLU A 180 -10.65 -11.22 -2.96
CA GLU A 180 -11.18 -11.03 -4.29
C GLU A 180 -10.42 -9.85 -4.85
N SER A 181 -9.40 -10.12 -5.66
CA SER A 181 -8.77 -9.15 -6.56
C SER A 181 -9.77 -8.83 -7.67
N GLN A 182 -10.97 -8.40 -7.29
CA GLN A 182 -12.00 -8.02 -8.21
C GLN A 182 -12.05 -6.50 -8.21
N GLY A 183 -11.50 -5.90 -9.28
CA GLY A 183 -11.91 -4.71 -9.96
C GLY A 183 -12.79 -3.66 -9.24
N ALA A 184 -12.76 -3.59 -7.92
CA ALA A 184 -13.23 -2.39 -7.26
C ALA A 184 -12.17 -1.33 -7.54
N PRO A 185 -12.57 -0.17 -8.09
CA PRO A 185 -11.64 0.90 -8.35
C PRO A 185 -11.12 1.40 -6.99
N PHE A 186 -10.01 0.82 -6.52
CA PHE A 186 -9.29 1.32 -5.34
C PHE A 186 -8.63 2.65 -5.72
N ARG A 187 -9.47 3.65 -6.03
CA ARG A 187 -9.05 4.98 -6.48
C ARG A 187 -8.02 5.61 -5.53
N VAL A 188 -8.11 5.26 -4.26
CA VAL A 188 -7.16 5.73 -3.24
C VAL A 188 -5.74 5.19 -3.47
N LEU A 189 -5.59 4.02 -4.12
CA LEU A 189 -4.29 3.40 -4.38
C LEU A 189 -3.68 3.88 -5.71
N VAL A 190 -4.51 4.26 -6.68
CA VAL A 190 -4.08 4.56 -8.06
C VAL A 190 -2.99 5.62 -8.12
N GLY A 191 -3.11 6.68 -7.32
CA GLY A 191 -2.16 7.81 -7.31
C GLY A 191 -0.95 7.62 -6.39
N ALA A 192 -0.84 6.53 -5.66
CA ALA A 192 0.25 6.32 -4.71
C ALA A 192 1.55 5.88 -5.43
N ASN A 193 2.65 6.60 -5.22
CA ASN A 193 3.96 6.31 -5.82
C ASN A 193 4.87 5.56 -4.83
N MET A 194 4.32 4.55 -4.19
CA MET A 194 4.98 3.60 -3.30
C MET A 194 4.15 2.32 -3.20
N PRO A 195 4.68 1.21 -2.65
CA PRO A 195 3.86 0.03 -2.33
C PRO A 195 2.63 0.42 -1.51
N ALA A 196 1.44 -0.01 -1.96
CA ALA A 196 0.17 0.42 -1.39
C ALA A 196 -0.83 -0.73 -1.31
N VAL A 197 -1.52 -0.80 -0.18
CA VAL A 197 -2.60 -1.76 0.06
C VAL A 197 -3.81 -1.09 0.69
N LEU A 198 -4.99 -1.68 0.46
CA LEU A 198 -6.21 -1.39 1.19
C LEU A 198 -6.59 -2.60 2.03
N VAL A 199 -6.81 -2.38 3.31
CA VAL A 199 -7.19 -3.41 4.28
C VAL A 199 -8.62 -3.16 4.72
N GLU A 200 -9.49 -4.13 4.44
CA GLU A 200 -10.82 -4.22 5.00
C GLU A 200 -10.73 -4.95 6.36
N LEU A 201 -11.04 -4.26 7.43
CA LEU A 201 -10.88 -4.75 8.79
C LEU A 201 -11.91 -5.82 9.19
N GLY A 202 -13.00 -5.94 8.43
CA GLY A 202 -14.14 -6.83 8.64
C GLY A 202 -15.40 -6.22 8.04
N PHE A 203 -16.57 -6.86 8.25
CA PHE A 203 -17.85 -6.41 7.72
C PHE A 203 -18.65 -5.65 8.77
N LEU A 204 -18.67 -4.34 8.69
CA LEU A 204 -19.42 -3.49 9.61
C LEU A 204 -20.94 -3.68 9.47
N SER A 205 -21.42 -4.15 8.32
CA SER A 205 -22.82 -4.53 8.08
C SER A 205 -23.27 -5.80 8.81
N ASN A 206 -22.32 -6.61 9.33
CA ASN A 206 -22.61 -7.79 10.12
C ASN A 206 -22.67 -7.43 11.61
N PRO A 207 -23.80 -7.67 12.34
CA PRO A 207 -23.94 -7.25 13.74
C PRO A 207 -22.87 -7.82 14.70
N ASN A 208 -22.40 -9.06 14.45
CA ASN A 208 -21.39 -9.67 15.29
C ASN A 208 -19.99 -9.07 15.00
N GLU A 209 -19.68 -8.80 13.74
CA GLU A 209 -18.42 -8.15 13.36
C GLU A 209 -18.41 -6.67 13.80
N GLU A 210 -19.54 -5.97 13.69
CA GLU A 210 -19.67 -4.61 14.21
C GLU A 210 -19.29 -4.54 15.69
N GLN A 211 -19.78 -5.49 16.52
CA GLN A 211 -19.41 -5.55 17.93
C GLN A 211 -17.92 -5.81 18.14
N LYS A 212 -17.35 -6.73 17.35
CA LYS A 212 -15.91 -6.98 17.38
C LYS A 212 -15.12 -5.73 16.99
N LEU A 213 -15.45 -5.10 15.85
CA LEU A 213 -14.77 -3.91 15.32
C LEU A 213 -14.86 -2.71 16.27
N ALA A 214 -15.94 -2.58 17.04
CA ALA A 214 -16.10 -1.59 18.07
C ALA A 214 -15.29 -1.88 19.34
N SER A 215 -14.84 -3.13 19.55
CA SER A 215 -14.13 -3.52 20.77
C SER A 215 -12.64 -3.20 20.70
N ALA A 216 -12.09 -2.63 21.78
CA ALA A 216 -10.67 -2.31 21.87
C ALA A 216 -9.76 -3.55 21.73
N SER A 217 -10.20 -4.70 22.24
CA SER A 217 -9.44 -5.95 22.20
C SER A 217 -9.30 -6.49 20.78
N PHE A 218 -10.36 -6.44 19.99
CA PHE A 218 -10.31 -6.90 18.60
C PHE A 218 -9.51 -5.93 17.73
N GLN A 219 -9.67 -4.61 17.94
CA GLN A 219 -8.83 -3.61 17.27
C GLN A 219 -7.34 -3.83 17.57
N GLU A 220 -6.98 -4.16 18.82
CA GLU A 220 -5.59 -4.48 19.17
C GLU A 220 -5.10 -5.73 18.44
N THR A 221 -5.95 -6.75 18.26
CA THR A 221 -5.61 -7.95 17.47
C THR A 221 -5.31 -7.60 16.01
N LEU A 222 -6.12 -6.73 15.39
CA LEU A 222 -5.88 -6.22 14.04
C LEU A 222 -4.57 -5.41 13.97
N VAL A 223 -4.34 -4.53 14.95
CA VAL A 223 -3.11 -3.73 15.05
C VAL A 223 -1.88 -4.63 15.14
N GLN A 224 -1.91 -5.69 15.92
CA GLN A 224 -0.80 -6.65 16.01
C GLN A 224 -0.55 -7.37 14.68
N ALA A 225 -1.61 -7.74 13.95
CA ALA A 225 -1.46 -8.34 12.62
C ALA A 225 -0.77 -7.37 11.65
N LEU A 226 -1.27 -6.14 11.55
CA LEU A 226 -0.72 -5.10 10.67
C LEU A 226 0.71 -4.72 11.06
N PHE A 227 0.99 -4.60 12.36
CA PHE A 227 2.33 -4.32 12.86
C PHE A 227 3.33 -5.41 12.45
N GLN A 228 2.97 -6.68 12.64
CA GLN A 228 3.84 -7.80 12.23
C GLN A 228 4.01 -7.87 10.72
N SER A 229 2.99 -7.46 9.96
CA SER A 229 3.09 -7.37 8.50
C SER A 229 4.13 -6.33 8.06
N ILE A 230 4.16 -5.18 8.71
CA ILE A 230 5.15 -4.12 8.47
C ILE A 230 6.56 -4.63 8.80
N VAL A 231 6.73 -5.32 9.93
CA VAL A 231 8.01 -5.93 10.32
C VAL A 231 8.47 -6.94 9.27
N GLY A 232 7.58 -7.85 8.85
CA GLY A 232 7.86 -8.85 7.83
C GLY A 232 8.23 -8.26 6.47
N PHE A 233 7.52 -7.22 6.05
CA PHE A 233 7.81 -6.51 4.81
C PHE A 233 9.18 -5.83 4.85
N ARG A 234 9.50 -5.12 5.94
CA ARG A 234 10.83 -4.52 6.12
C ARG A 234 11.95 -5.53 5.99
N VAL A 235 11.83 -6.66 6.70
CA VAL A 235 12.83 -7.73 6.61
C VAL A 235 13.02 -8.19 5.16
N ARG A 236 11.93 -8.26 4.38
CA ARG A 236 11.97 -8.74 3.00
C ARG A 236 12.63 -7.76 2.03
N VAL A 237 12.34 -6.45 2.17
CA VAL A 237 12.86 -5.42 1.26
C VAL A 237 14.25 -4.90 1.67
N GLU A 238 14.60 -4.98 2.96
CA GLU A 238 15.88 -4.54 3.51
C GLU A 238 16.97 -5.63 3.42
N GLN A 239 16.60 -6.88 3.10
CA GLN A 239 17.60 -7.92 2.84
C GLN A 239 18.30 -7.64 1.50
N PRO A 240 19.65 -7.62 1.47
CA PRO A 240 20.37 -7.55 0.21
C PRO A 240 20.00 -8.77 -0.64
N ILE A 241 19.69 -8.55 -1.91
CA ILE A 241 19.53 -9.63 -2.90
C ILE A 241 20.85 -10.39 -2.91
N ARG A 242 20.87 -11.59 -2.31
CA ARG A 242 21.99 -12.52 -2.54
C ARG A 242 21.85 -12.97 -3.98
N PRO A 243 22.83 -12.70 -4.88
CA PRO A 243 22.83 -13.36 -6.16
C PRO A 243 22.81 -14.87 -5.86
N GLU A 244 21.89 -15.60 -6.48
CA GLU A 244 21.92 -17.06 -6.46
C GLU A 244 23.33 -17.46 -6.87
N ALA A 245 24.03 -18.19 -5.98
CA ALA A 245 25.30 -18.77 -6.32
C ALA A 245 25.03 -19.71 -7.48
N ASP A 246 25.51 -19.34 -8.67
CA ASP A 246 25.58 -20.23 -9.81
C ASP A 246 26.18 -21.54 -9.33
N ASN A 247 25.36 -22.55 -9.17
CA ASN A 247 25.80 -23.93 -9.05
C ASN A 247 26.36 -24.33 -10.42
N ALA A 248 27.51 -23.76 -10.77
CA ALA A 248 28.35 -24.31 -11.81
C ALA A 248 28.90 -25.63 -11.28
N PHE A 249 28.19 -26.69 -11.55
CA PHE A 249 28.75 -28.04 -11.55
C PHE A 249 29.86 -28.06 -12.62
N TRP A 250 31.09 -27.86 -12.16
CA TRP A 250 32.25 -28.26 -12.96
C TRP A 250 32.35 -29.77 -12.82
N GLU A 251 31.80 -30.49 -13.77
CA GLU A 251 32.28 -31.84 -14.06
C GLU A 251 33.66 -31.71 -14.74
N GLU A 252 34.69 -32.09 -14.03
CA GLU A 252 35.99 -32.33 -14.63
C GLU A 252 36.00 -33.69 -15.39
N PRO A 253 36.73 -33.78 -16.52
CA PRO A 253 36.81 -34.98 -17.36
C PRO A 253 37.59 -36.14 -16.74
#